data_fa5d2ebf1bbe153280ada66f682c2390
#
_entry.id   fa5d2ebf1bbe153280ada66f682c2390
#
_cell.length_a   1.000
_cell.length_b   1.000
_cell.length_c   1.000
_cell.angle_alpha   90.00
_cell.angle_beta   90.00
_cell.angle_gamma   90.00
#
_symmetry.space_group_name_H-M   'P 1'
#
loop_
_entity.id
_entity.type
_entity.pdbx_description
1 polymer ?
#
loop_
_entity_poly.entity_id
_entity_poly.type
_entity_poly.pdbx_seq_one_letter_code
_entity_poly.pdbx_strand_id
1 'polypeptide(L)'
;MALGNTQDVLVGIPDSSGGLWVGDLITDTSSLPDASTDLEAAGFVPAGFIGEDGVTEANERDTDKIKAWGGDTVRVIQNDHTVTYSFTFLELGNAEVLKLIYGDENVEVSGDQILVKKNSDILPHKTWVIEVFDRGADRKIRLVVPDGQITETGDRNFTHSDVISMEVTIEAFVDADGNKGYEYQVKPDAKSGDSNSGSEAPGGTEDPGDSEG
;
A
#
# COMPACT_ATOMS: atom_id res chain seq x y z
N MET A 1 24.97 -4.16 -20.22
CA MET A 1 23.84 -3.45 -19.63
C MET A 1 22.59 -3.92 -20.36
N ALA A 2 21.71 -4.68 -19.72
CA ALA A 2 20.47 -5.11 -20.36
C ALA A 2 19.57 -3.87 -20.50
N LEU A 3 19.26 -3.49 -21.73
CA LEU A 3 18.43 -2.34 -22.05
C LEU A 3 16.97 -2.78 -22.14
N GLY A 4 16.31 -2.83 -21.01
CA GLY A 4 14.90 -3.16 -20.91
C GLY A 4 14.66 -4.64 -20.55
N ASN A 5 13.95 -4.84 -19.45
CA ASN A 5 13.50 -6.14 -18.97
C ASN A 5 11.99 -6.06 -18.77
N THR A 6 11.23 -6.84 -19.50
CA THR A 6 9.77 -6.86 -19.39
C THR A 6 9.27 -7.32 -18.02
N GLN A 7 10.11 -8.04 -17.24
CA GLN A 7 9.81 -8.43 -15.87
C GLN A 7 9.90 -7.27 -14.86
N ASP A 8 10.44 -6.14 -15.29
CA ASP A 8 10.52 -4.93 -14.46
C ASP A 8 9.40 -3.93 -14.82
N VAL A 9 8.53 -4.29 -15.76
CA VAL A 9 7.27 -3.58 -16.05
C VAL A 9 6.19 -4.19 -15.18
N LEU A 10 5.69 -3.43 -14.21
CA LEU A 10 4.79 -3.92 -13.18
C LEU A 10 3.35 -3.47 -13.44
N VAL A 11 2.40 -4.35 -13.12
CA VAL A 11 0.96 -4.08 -13.14
C VAL A 11 0.43 -4.27 -11.73
N GLY A 12 -0.07 -3.20 -11.09
CA GLY A 12 -0.61 -3.25 -9.74
C GLY A 12 -2.05 -3.78 -9.73
N ILE A 13 -2.25 -5.00 -9.21
CA ILE A 13 -3.58 -5.55 -8.94
C ILE A 13 -3.76 -5.57 -7.41
N PRO A 14 -4.82 -4.96 -6.86
CA PRO A 14 -5.07 -5.03 -5.43
C PRO A 14 -5.33 -6.47 -5.00
N ASP A 15 -5.00 -6.80 -3.76
CA ASP A 15 -5.38 -8.07 -3.15
C ASP A 15 -6.91 -8.11 -2.91
N SER A 16 -7.44 -9.28 -2.58
CA SER A 16 -8.88 -9.55 -2.36
C SER A 16 -9.55 -8.59 -1.35
N SER A 17 -8.78 -7.97 -0.47
CA SER A 17 -9.23 -6.98 0.54
C SER A 17 -9.29 -5.53 0.04
N GLY A 18 -9.15 -5.28 -1.28
CA GLY A 18 -9.17 -3.93 -1.86
C GLY A 18 -7.83 -3.22 -1.92
N GLY A 19 -6.78 -3.80 -1.35
CA GLY A 19 -5.39 -3.32 -1.47
C GLY A 19 -5.03 -2.11 -0.61
N LEU A 20 -6.00 -1.49 0.09
CA LEU A 20 -5.78 -0.37 0.98
C LEU A 20 -6.09 -0.76 2.42
N TRP A 21 -5.14 -0.49 3.31
CA TRP A 21 -5.23 -0.78 4.73
C TRP A 21 -4.95 0.46 5.56
N VAL A 22 -5.57 0.55 6.71
CA VAL A 22 -5.39 1.66 7.63
C VAL A 22 -5.23 1.14 9.06
N GLY A 23 -4.35 1.77 9.81
CA GLY A 23 -4.10 1.50 11.23
C GLY A 23 -3.95 2.79 12.03
N ASP A 24 -3.86 2.65 13.34
CA ASP A 24 -3.53 3.78 14.18
C ASP A 24 -2.13 4.31 13.86
N LEU A 25 -1.92 5.60 14.13
CA LEU A 25 -0.65 6.25 13.86
C LEU A 25 0.51 5.55 14.59
N ILE A 26 1.47 5.05 13.82
CA ILE A 26 2.70 4.43 14.33
C ILE A 26 3.81 5.47 14.29
N THR A 27 4.24 5.91 15.45
CA THR A 27 5.32 6.92 15.59
C THR A 27 6.71 6.30 15.69
N ASP A 28 6.79 5.02 16.06
CA ASP A 28 8.05 4.28 16.11
C ASP A 28 8.28 3.59 14.75
N THR A 29 9.23 4.12 13.98
CA THR A 29 9.56 3.63 12.64
C THR A 29 9.99 2.16 12.62
N SER A 30 10.53 1.64 13.73
CA SER A 30 10.89 0.23 13.86
C SER A 30 9.68 -0.72 13.96
N SER A 31 8.50 -0.17 14.25
CA SER A 31 7.23 -0.90 14.35
C SER A 31 6.38 -0.82 13.07
N LEU A 32 6.86 -0.12 12.04
CA LEU A 32 6.17 -0.04 10.76
C LEU A 32 6.12 -1.41 10.07
N PRO A 33 4.99 -1.72 9.39
CA PRO A 33 4.88 -2.99 8.68
C PRO A 33 5.84 -3.06 7.50
N ASP A 34 6.64 -4.11 7.44
CA ASP A 34 7.47 -4.43 6.29
C ASP A 34 6.74 -5.35 5.29
N ALA A 35 7.43 -5.81 4.26
CA ALA A 35 6.86 -6.67 3.22
C ALA A 35 6.30 -8.00 3.74
N SER A 36 6.78 -8.49 4.89
CA SER A 36 6.44 -9.79 5.48
C SER A 36 5.38 -9.71 6.59
N THR A 37 5.11 -8.50 7.08
CA THR A 37 4.16 -8.28 8.19
C THR A 37 2.74 -8.67 7.77
N ASP A 38 2.09 -9.47 8.61
CA ASP A 38 0.65 -9.73 8.51
C ASP A 38 -0.10 -8.48 9.01
N LEU A 39 -0.78 -7.77 8.11
CA LEU A 39 -1.40 -6.49 8.40
C LEU A 39 -2.58 -6.62 9.37
N GLU A 40 -3.39 -7.68 9.23
CA GLU A 40 -4.52 -7.91 10.13
C GLU A 40 -4.05 -8.22 11.54
N ALA A 41 -3.04 -9.09 11.68
CA ALA A 41 -2.42 -9.39 12.96
C ALA A 41 -1.71 -8.19 13.60
N ALA A 42 -1.24 -7.25 12.78
CA ALA A 42 -0.63 -5.99 13.22
C ALA A 42 -1.66 -4.90 13.57
N GLY A 43 -2.96 -5.19 13.46
CA GLY A 43 -4.03 -4.27 13.83
C GLY A 43 -4.48 -3.32 12.73
N PHE A 44 -4.05 -3.54 11.48
CA PHE A 44 -4.57 -2.81 10.34
C PHE A 44 -5.93 -3.38 9.91
N VAL A 45 -6.80 -2.52 9.49
CA VAL A 45 -8.11 -2.89 8.93
C VAL A 45 -8.16 -2.51 7.45
N PRO A 46 -8.83 -3.33 6.60
CA PRO A 46 -9.02 -2.97 5.20
C PRO A 46 -9.93 -1.75 5.09
N ALA A 47 -9.55 -0.81 4.23
CA ALA A 47 -10.32 0.42 4.00
C ALA A 47 -11.50 0.23 3.02
N GLY A 48 -11.85 -1.00 2.67
CA GLY A 48 -12.93 -1.33 1.75
C GLY A 48 -12.53 -1.22 0.28
N PHE A 49 -13.52 -1.35 -0.60
CA PHE A 49 -13.29 -1.24 -2.05
C PHE A 49 -13.03 0.20 -2.46
N ILE A 50 -12.00 0.36 -3.32
CA ILE A 50 -11.68 1.61 -3.98
C ILE A 50 -12.03 1.56 -5.47
N GLY A 51 -12.12 2.72 -6.12
CA GLY A 51 -12.45 2.85 -7.53
C GLY A 51 -11.46 2.14 -8.46
N GLU A 52 -11.88 1.89 -9.70
CA GLU A 52 -11.10 1.17 -10.72
C GLU A 52 -9.78 1.88 -11.09
N ASP A 53 -9.70 3.19 -10.87
CA ASP A 53 -8.48 3.97 -11.10
C ASP A 53 -7.37 3.66 -10.07
N GLY A 54 -7.71 2.93 -8.98
CA GLY A 54 -6.77 2.54 -7.94
C GLY A 54 -6.30 3.70 -7.09
N VAL A 55 -5.01 3.70 -6.72
CA VAL A 55 -4.35 4.74 -5.94
C VAL A 55 -3.35 5.46 -6.81
N THR A 56 -3.45 6.79 -6.85
CA THR A 56 -2.50 7.66 -7.53
C THR A 56 -1.56 8.29 -6.50
N GLU A 57 -0.25 8.09 -6.66
CA GLU A 57 0.77 8.78 -5.90
C GLU A 57 1.24 10.01 -6.69
N ALA A 58 1.25 11.17 -6.03
CA ALA A 58 1.88 12.39 -6.55
C ALA A 58 3.03 12.79 -5.62
N ASN A 59 4.19 13.02 -6.22
CA ASN A 59 5.41 13.42 -5.51
C ASN A 59 5.88 14.75 -6.11
N GLU A 60 5.54 15.85 -5.46
CA GLU A 60 5.74 17.19 -5.95
C GLU A 60 6.89 17.88 -5.20
N ARG A 61 7.70 18.61 -5.97
CA ARG A 61 8.81 19.40 -5.42
C ARG A 61 8.73 20.82 -5.96
N ASP A 62 8.54 21.78 -5.08
CA ASP A 62 8.63 23.19 -5.44
C ASP A 62 10.07 23.69 -5.32
N THR A 63 10.57 24.33 -6.39
CA THR A 63 11.96 24.76 -6.45
C THR A 63 12.11 26.16 -7.04
N ASP A 64 12.92 26.98 -6.38
CA ASP A 64 13.35 28.29 -6.88
C ASP A 64 14.75 28.24 -7.50
N LYS A 65 14.93 29.01 -8.56
CA LYS A 65 16.21 29.13 -9.27
C LYS A 65 16.83 30.50 -9.06
N ILE A 66 18.00 30.53 -8.45
CA ILE A 66 18.81 31.75 -8.37
C ILE A 66 19.61 31.86 -9.66
N LYS A 67 19.51 33.01 -10.33
CA LYS A 67 20.20 33.29 -11.59
C LYS A 67 21.31 34.28 -11.40
N ALA A 68 22.43 34.10 -12.13
CA ALA A 68 23.47 35.06 -12.29
C ALA A 68 23.03 36.23 -13.20
N TRP A 69 23.76 37.34 -13.21
CA TRP A 69 23.47 38.51 -14.07
C TRP A 69 23.29 38.14 -15.55
N GLY A 70 24.04 37.16 -16.06
CA GLY A 70 23.91 36.69 -17.44
C GLY A 70 22.71 35.81 -17.74
N GLY A 71 21.86 35.51 -16.72
CA GLY A 71 20.67 34.67 -16.86
C GLY A 71 20.88 33.18 -16.55
N ASP A 72 22.11 32.75 -16.33
CA ASP A 72 22.44 31.36 -15.99
C ASP A 72 21.97 30.99 -14.59
N THR A 73 21.41 29.78 -14.45
CA THR A 73 21.02 29.26 -13.13
C THR A 73 22.24 28.83 -12.35
N VAL A 74 22.52 29.52 -11.24
CA VAL A 74 23.69 29.28 -10.37
C VAL A 74 23.34 28.41 -9.14
N ARG A 75 22.05 28.35 -8.75
CA ARG A 75 21.57 27.51 -7.63
C ARG A 75 20.10 27.19 -7.79
N VAL A 76 19.73 26.01 -7.34
CA VAL A 76 18.35 25.59 -7.15
C VAL A 76 18.11 25.42 -5.65
N ILE A 77 17.03 26.00 -5.14
CA ILE A 77 16.59 25.87 -3.75
C ILE A 77 15.27 25.11 -3.80
N GLN A 78 15.15 24.02 -3.03
CA GLN A 78 13.88 23.33 -2.83
C GLN A 78 13.13 24.02 -1.69
N ASN A 79 11.94 24.53 -1.96
CA ASN A 79 11.09 25.22 -1.00
C ASN A 79 10.16 24.26 -0.30
N ASP A 80 9.62 23.28 -1.04
CA ASP A 80 8.66 22.31 -0.53
C ASP A 80 8.82 20.94 -1.19
N HIS A 81 8.34 19.91 -0.49
CA HIS A 81 8.23 18.56 -0.98
C HIS A 81 6.96 17.92 -0.42
N THR A 82 5.98 17.75 -1.27
CA THR A 82 4.68 17.18 -0.91
C THR A 82 4.50 15.81 -1.56
N VAL A 83 4.05 14.84 -0.78
CA VAL A 83 3.67 13.50 -1.27
C VAL A 83 2.22 13.28 -0.89
N THR A 84 1.40 12.99 -1.90
CA THR A 84 -0.03 12.75 -1.72
C THR A 84 -0.45 11.45 -2.39
N TYR A 85 -1.50 10.83 -1.84
CA TYR A 85 -2.13 9.62 -2.36
C TYR A 85 -3.61 9.88 -2.54
N SER A 86 -4.10 9.81 -3.78
CA SER A 86 -5.51 10.04 -4.11
C SER A 86 -6.17 8.76 -4.58
N PHE A 87 -7.38 8.51 -4.11
CA PHE A 87 -8.20 7.36 -4.48
C PHE A 87 -9.68 7.61 -4.18
N THR A 88 -10.56 6.76 -4.69
CA THR A 88 -12.00 6.92 -4.54
C THR A 88 -12.59 5.78 -3.71
N PHE A 89 -13.21 6.08 -2.57
CA PHE A 89 -13.98 5.13 -1.80
C PHE A 89 -15.31 4.80 -2.48
N LEU A 90 -15.65 3.51 -2.59
CA LEU A 90 -16.92 3.02 -3.13
C LEU A 90 -17.90 2.60 -2.02
N GLU A 91 -17.41 2.20 -0.86
CA GLU A 91 -18.23 1.66 0.24
C GLU A 91 -18.73 2.75 1.20
N LEU A 92 -19.43 3.76 0.69
CA LEU A 92 -19.97 4.83 1.55
C LEU A 92 -21.18 4.40 2.42
N GLY A 93 -21.56 3.13 2.39
CA GLY A 93 -22.49 2.51 3.35
C GLY A 93 -21.79 1.82 4.52
N ASN A 94 -20.46 1.75 4.50
CA ASN A 94 -19.64 1.12 5.53
C ASN A 94 -19.25 2.17 6.58
N ALA A 95 -19.59 1.89 7.85
CA ALA A 95 -19.33 2.83 8.95
C ALA A 95 -17.83 3.10 9.15
N GLU A 96 -16.98 2.10 8.96
CA GLU A 96 -15.54 2.24 9.12
C GLU A 96 -14.96 3.18 8.04
N VAL A 97 -15.42 3.06 6.79
CA VAL A 97 -15.04 3.99 5.72
C VAL A 97 -15.51 5.42 6.03
N LEU A 98 -16.73 5.55 6.54
CA LEU A 98 -17.26 6.87 6.92
C LEU A 98 -16.48 7.49 8.08
N LYS A 99 -15.99 6.70 9.04
CA LYS A 99 -15.12 7.16 10.12
C LYS A 99 -13.79 7.70 9.60
N LEU A 100 -13.22 7.07 8.58
CA LEU A 100 -12.00 7.57 7.93
C LEU A 100 -12.22 8.95 7.29
N ILE A 101 -13.39 9.14 6.65
CA ILE A 101 -13.70 10.37 5.90
C ILE A 101 -14.14 11.52 6.82
N TYR A 102 -14.89 11.21 7.89
CA TYR A 102 -15.52 12.24 8.74
C TYR A 102 -14.98 12.28 10.17
N GLY A 103 -14.12 11.32 10.55
CA GLY A 103 -13.60 11.15 11.91
C GLY A 103 -14.44 10.19 12.75
N ASP A 104 -13.78 9.46 13.63
CA ASP A 104 -14.38 8.39 14.44
C ASP A 104 -15.54 8.91 15.32
N GLU A 105 -15.38 10.11 15.93
CA GLU A 105 -16.37 10.72 16.83
C GLU A 105 -17.61 11.26 16.11
N ASN A 106 -17.52 11.40 14.80
CA ASN A 106 -18.58 11.96 13.97
C ASN A 106 -19.48 10.90 13.31
N VAL A 107 -19.17 9.61 13.53
CA VAL A 107 -19.95 8.50 12.98
C VAL A 107 -20.48 7.63 14.12
N GLU A 108 -21.79 7.68 14.32
CA GLU A 108 -22.47 6.87 15.35
C GLU A 108 -23.28 5.75 14.66
N VAL A 109 -23.11 4.53 15.16
CA VAL A 109 -23.87 3.35 14.70
C VAL A 109 -24.83 2.93 15.80
N SER A 110 -26.13 2.91 15.48
CA SER A 110 -27.18 2.46 16.41
C SER A 110 -28.15 1.51 15.71
N GLY A 111 -28.00 0.21 15.95
CA GLY A 111 -28.73 -0.82 15.21
C GLY A 111 -28.41 -0.74 13.72
N ASP A 112 -29.44 -0.59 12.89
CA ASP A 112 -29.28 -0.48 11.43
C ASP A 112 -29.07 0.96 10.95
N GLN A 113 -28.96 1.92 11.85
CA GLN A 113 -28.78 3.33 11.51
C GLN A 113 -27.33 3.77 11.66
N ILE A 114 -26.81 4.43 10.67
CA ILE A 114 -25.53 5.14 10.70
C ILE A 114 -25.83 6.64 10.65
N LEU A 115 -25.44 7.37 11.69
CA LEU A 115 -25.51 8.82 11.75
C LEU A 115 -24.11 9.40 11.50
N VAL A 116 -24.00 10.27 10.50
CA VAL A 116 -22.75 10.98 10.18
C VAL A 116 -22.96 12.46 10.47
N LYS A 117 -22.16 13.00 11.39
CA LYS A 117 -22.11 14.42 11.70
C LYS A 117 -21.04 15.08 10.84
N LYS A 118 -21.40 16.12 10.12
CA LYS A 118 -20.45 16.87 9.28
C LYS A 118 -20.11 18.17 9.99
N ASN A 119 -18.86 18.29 10.37
CA ASN A 119 -18.30 19.46 11.05
C ASN A 119 -16.97 19.86 10.40
N SER A 120 -16.24 20.76 11.02
CA SER A 120 -14.95 21.27 10.59
C SER A 120 -13.77 20.73 11.41
N ASP A 121 -13.96 19.61 12.10
CA ASP A 121 -12.90 18.99 12.87
C ASP A 121 -11.77 18.49 11.96
N ILE A 122 -10.55 18.63 12.42
CA ILE A 122 -9.38 18.14 11.72
C ILE A 122 -9.35 16.62 11.85
N LEU A 123 -9.20 15.92 10.74
CA LEU A 123 -9.12 14.46 10.72
C LEU A 123 -7.81 13.97 11.39
N PRO A 124 -7.85 12.83 12.06
CA PRO A 124 -6.66 12.28 12.72
C PRO A 124 -5.63 11.80 11.70
N HIS A 125 -4.37 11.83 12.12
CA HIS A 125 -3.28 11.17 11.45
C HIS A 125 -3.38 9.66 11.65
N LYS A 126 -3.12 8.88 10.61
CA LYS A 126 -3.15 7.42 10.63
C LYS A 126 -1.99 6.85 9.82
N THR A 127 -1.65 5.60 10.07
CA THR A 127 -0.71 4.86 9.21
C THR A 127 -1.50 4.15 8.12
N TRP A 128 -1.09 4.34 6.86
CA TRP A 128 -1.74 3.75 5.69
C TRP A 128 -0.80 2.77 5.00
N VAL A 129 -1.38 1.70 4.47
CA VAL A 129 -0.64 0.71 3.70
C VAL A 129 -1.40 0.42 2.41
N ILE A 130 -0.70 0.54 1.29
CA ILE A 130 -1.20 0.19 -0.03
C ILE A 130 -0.48 -1.09 -0.46
N GLU A 131 -1.25 -2.11 -0.80
CA GLU A 131 -0.72 -3.40 -1.16
C GLU A 131 -1.24 -3.84 -2.53
N VAL A 132 -0.34 -4.05 -3.46
CA VAL A 132 -0.65 -4.53 -4.80
C VAL A 132 0.25 -5.71 -5.16
N PHE A 133 -0.27 -6.56 -6.02
CA PHE A 133 0.42 -7.75 -6.48
C PHE A 133 0.47 -7.76 -8.00
N ASP A 134 1.64 -7.98 -8.56
CA ASP A 134 1.81 -8.25 -10.00
C ASP A 134 1.96 -9.76 -10.23
N ARG A 135 0.91 -10.36 -10.78
CA ARG A 135 0.90 -11.79 -11.09
C ARG A 135 1.82 -12.17 -12.27
N GLY A 136 2.12 -11.22 -13.16
CA GLY A 136 2.97 -11.44 -14.32
C GLY A 136 4.45 -11.47 -13.96
N ALA A 137 4.87 -10.58 -13.08
CA ALA A 137 6.23 -10.49 -12.57
C ALA A 137 6.44 -11.26 -11.26
N ASP A 138 5.36 -11.84 -10.69
CA ASP A 138 5.37 -12.49 -9.38
C ASP A 138 6.01 -11.59 -8.33
N ARG A 139 5.49 -10.36 -8.22
CA ARG A 139 5.96 -9.35 -7.26
C ARG A 139 4.82 -8.82 -6.41
N LYS A 140 5.12 -8.67 -5.14
CA LYS A 140 4.32 -7.92 -4.19
C LYS A 140 4.96 -6.54 -3.99
N ILE A 141 4.15 -5.50 -4.08
CA ILE A 141 4.53 -4.13 -3.77
C ILE A 141 3.70 -3.70 -2.57
N ARG A 142 4.37 -3.28 -1.54
CA ARG A 142 3.76 -2.70 -0.35
C ARG A 142 4.32 -1.31 -0.14
N LEU A 143 3.43 -0.32 -0.16
CA LEU A 143 3.74 1.05 0.15
C LEU A 143 3.18 1.37 1.53
N VAL A 144 4.02 1.86 2.41
CA VAL A 144 3.66 2.24 3.79
C VAL A 144 3.82 3.74 3.92
N VAL A 145 2.74 4.42 4.30
CA VAL A 145 2.70 5.84 4.65
C VAL A 145 2.62 5.91 6.16
N PRO A 146 3.74 6.20 6.86
CA PRO A 146 3.80 6.16 8.32
C PRO A 146 2.83 7.12 8.98
N ASP A 147 2.77 8.33 8.46
CA ASP A 147 1.95 9.43 8.95
C ASP A 147 1.20 10.05 7.78
N GLY A 148 -0.05 9.65 7.61
CA GLY A 148 -0.94 10.14 6.56
C GLY A 148 -2.22 10.71 7.13
N GLN A 149 -2.63 11.88 6.62
CA GLN A 149 -3.87 12.55 6.98
C GLN A 149 -4.70 12.79 5.73
N ILE A 150 -6.01 12.56 5.79
CA ILE A 150 -6.92 12.99 4.72
C ILE A 150 -7.03 14.51 4.80
N THR A 151 -6.50 15.19 3.79
CA THR A 151 -6.50 16.66 3.70
C THR A 151 -7.55 17.18 2.73
N GLU A 152 -7.96 16.36 1.75
CA GLU A 152 -8.98 16.75 0.77
C GLU A 152 -10.01 15.65 0.59
N THR A 153 -11.26 16.07 0.39
CA THR A 153 -12.38 15.21 0.03
C THR A 153 -13.09 15.79 -1.17
N GLY A 154 -13.33 14.95 -2.19
CA GLY A 154 -14.05 15.33 -3.39
C GLY A 154 -15.57 15.39 -3.20
N ASP A 155 -16.25 15.62 -4.29
CA ASP A 155 -17.71 15.69 -4.32
C ASP A 155 -18.36 14.31 -4.13
N ARG A 156 -19.47 14.29 -3.42
CA ARG A 156 -20.34 13.13 -3.28
C ARG A 156 -21.60 13.32 -4.10
N ASN A 157 -21.73 12.56 -5.18
CA ASN A 157 -22.87 12.66 -6.09
C ASN A 157 -23.93 11.59 -5.79
N PHE A 158 -25.20 12.02 -5.73
CA PHE A 158 -26.35 11.14 -5.55
C PHE A 158 -27.11 11.07 -6.86
N THR A 159 -26.75 10.09 -7.70
CA THR A 159 -27.36 9.89 -9.02
C THR A 159 -28.06 8.55 -9.07
N HIS A 160 -29.01 8.40 -10.00
CA HIS A 160 -29.72 7.13 -10.19
C HIS A 160 -28.88 6.08 -10.94
N SER A 161 -27.95 6.52 -11.75
CA SER A 161 -27.23 5.69 -12.72
C SER A 161 -25.80 5.36 -12.33
N ASP A 162 -25.33 5.84 -11.18
CA ASP A 162 -23.94 5.70 -10.77
C ASP A 162 -23.78 5.35 -9.28
N VAL A 163 -22.64 4.79 -8.93
CA VAL A 163 -22.30 4.47 -7.54
C VAL A 163 -22.07 5.76 -6.76
N ILE A 164 -22.61 5.82 -5.53
CA ILE A 164 -22.27 6.89 -4.61
C ILE A 164 -20.86 6.65 -4.11
N SER A 165 -19.93 7.48 -4.53
CA SER A 165 -18.52 7.39 -4.22
C SER A 165 -17.96 8.71 -3.70
N MET A 166 -16.76 8.69 -3.16
CA MET A 166 -16.07 9.89 -2.72
C MET A 166 -14.57 9.75 -2.93
N GLU A 167 -14.01 10.67 -3.69
CA GLU A 167 -12.56 10.80 -3.81
C GLU A 167 -11.98 11.43 -2.54
N VAL A 168 -10.83 10.95 -2.12
CA VAL A 168 -10.06 11.49 -1.01
C VAL A 168 -8.61 11.61 -1.37
N THR A 169 -7.92 12.59 -0.77
CA THR A 169 -6.49 12.75 -0.87
C THR A 169 -5.88 12.68 0.51
N ILE A 170 -4.92 11.78 0.67
CA ILE A 170 -4.08 11.66 1.86
C ILE A 170 -2.79 12.42 1.59
N GLU A 171 -2.43 13.34 2.47
CA GLU A 171 -1.10 13.95 2.49
C GLU A 171 -0.19 13.17 3.45
N ALA A 172 1.01 12.84 2.98
CA ALA A 172 2.02 12.16 3.78
C ALA A 172 2.92 13.16 4.49
N PHE A 173 2.98 13.04 5.81
CA PHE A 173 3.87 13.82 6.67
C PHE A 173 5.16 13.05 6.94
N VAL A 174 6.17 13.76 7.42
CA VAL A 174 7.46 13.16 7.75
C VAL A 174 7.37 12.37 9.06
N ASP A 175 7.92 11.18 9.06
CA ASP A 175 8.10 10.38 10.25
C ASP A 175 9.32 10.83 11.08
N ALA A 176 9.66 10.07 12.12
CA ALA A 176 10.80 10.37 13.00
C ALA A 176 12.16 10.29 12.27
N ASP A 177 12.25 9.57 11.16
CA ASP A 177 13.46 9.42 10.35
C ASP A 177 13.51 10.41 9.17
N GLY A 178 12.48 11.25 9.01
CA GLY A 178 12.37 12.24 7.95
C GLY A 178 11.84 11.70 6.63
N ASN A 179 11.22 10.53 6.62
CA ASN A 179 10.62 9.90 5.44
C ASN A 179 9.10 10.13 5.41
N LYS A 180 8.54 10.26 4.21
CA LYS A 180 7.09 10.37 3.97
C LYS A 180 6.45 9.06 3.55
N GLY A 181 7.25 8.05 3.21
CA GLY A 181 6.76 6.73 2.80
C GLY A 181 7.88 5.74 2.60
N TYR A 182 7.53 4.46 2.66
CA TYR A 182 8.41 3.33 2.43
C TYR A 182 7.79 2.40 1.40
N GLU A 183 8.55 2.01 0.40
CA GLU A 183 8.12 1.07 -0.62
C GLU A 183 8.93 -0.21 -0.54
N TYR A 184 8.25 -1.33 -0.35
CA TYR A 184 8.82 -2.67 -0.36
C TYR A 184 8.39 -3.39 -1.63
N GLN A 185 9.35 -3.80 -2.45
CA GLN A 185 9.11 -4.64 -3.61
C GLN A 185 9.74 -6.01 -3.37
N VAL A 186 8.91 -7.03 -3.21
CA VAL A 186 9.36 -8.37 -2.90
C VAL A 186 8.86 -9.34 -3.96
N LYS A 187 9.77 -10.18 -4.45
CA LYS A 187 9.36 -11.39 -5.17
C LYS A 187 8.94 -12.39 -4.11
N PRO A 188 7.70 -12.92 -4.16
CA PRO A 188 7.35 -14.04 -3.32
C PRO A 188 8.41 -15.12 -3.54
N ASP A 189 8.96 -15.66 -2.48
CA ASP A 189 9.96 -16.71 -2.55
C ASP A 189 9.43 -17.81 -3.46
N ALA A 190 10.23 -18.18 -4.45
CA ALA A 190 10.03 -19.45 -5.14
C ALA A 190 9.87 -20.46 -4.00
N LYS A 191 8.65 -21.02 -3.85
CA LYS A 191 8.31 -21.98 -2.82
C LYS A 191 9.55 -22.80 -2.57
N SER A 192 10.03 -22.87 -1.32
CA SER A 192 11.08 -23.79 -0.92
C SER A 192 10.64 -25.18 -1.37
N GLY A 193 10.92 -25.45 -2.64
CA GLY A 193 10.54 -26.65 -3.33
C GLY A 193 11.38 -27.77 -2.72
N ASP A 194 10.69 -28.65 -2.09
CA ASP A 194 10.97 -30.08 -2.13
C ASP A 194 12.46 -30.42 -2.07
N SER A 195 13.03 -30.30 -0.89
CA SER A 195 14.25 -31.04 -0.57
C SER A 195 13.87 -32.51 -0.29
N ASN A 196 13.24 -33.18 -1.28
CA ASN A 196 13.23 -34.62 -1.32
C ASN A 196 14.47 -35.10 -2.10
N SER A 197 15.65 -34.93 -1.52
CA SER A 197 16.78 -35.71 -1.89
C SER A 197 16.63 -37.10 -1.26
N GLY A 198 15.77 -37.90 -1.85
CA GLY A 198 15.78 -39.33 -1.66
C GLY A 198 17.12 -39.86 -2.11
N SER A 199 18.02 -40.05 -1.15
CA SER A 199 19.21 -40.84 -1.30
C SER A 199 18.79 -42.29 -1.54
N GLU A 200 18.66 -42.66 -2.80
CA GLU A 200 18.63 -44.04 -3.23
C GLU A 200 20.10 -44.52 -3.28
N ALA A 201 20.50 -45.26 -2.24
CA ALA A 201 21.73 -46.02 -2.25
C ALA A 201 21.62 -47.15 -3.29
N PRO A 202 22.62 -47.38 -4.15
CA PRO A 202 22.62 -48.53 -5.03
C PRO A 202 22.83 -49.81 -4.22
N GLY A 203 21.79 -50.63 -4.16
CA GLY A 203 21.85 -51.98 -3.64
C GLY A 203 22.83 -52.84 -4.43
N GLY A 204 23.82 -53.36 -3.75
CA GLY A 204 24.78 -54.31 -4.29
C GLY A 204 24.08 -55.60 -4.72
N THR A 205 24.38 -56.03 -5.92
CA THR A 205 24.14 -57.37 -6.46
C THR A 205 25.07 -58.33 -5.76
N GLU A 206 24.53 -59.14 -4.90
CA GLU A 206 25.19 -60.41 -4.49
C GLU A 206 24.73 -61.52 -5.44
N ASP A 207 25.73 -62.04 -6.11
CA ASP A 207 25.70 -63.25 -6.93
C ASP A 207 25.60 -64.49 -6.02
N PRO A 208 24.63 -65.40 -6.15
CA PRO A 208 24.73 -66.70 -5.50
C PRO A 208 25.40 -67.68 -6.44
N GLY A 209 26.62 -68.01 -6.07
CA GLY A 209 27.43 -69.08 -6.63
C GLY A 209 26.70 -70.41 -6.58
N ASP A 210 26.95 -71.07 -7.64
CA ASP A 210 26.81 -72.48 -7.99
C ASP A 210 27.32 -73.39 -6.85
N SER A 211 26.53 -74.40 -6.50
CA SER A 211 27.06 -75.69 -5.98
C SER A 211 26.12 -76.82 -6.29
N GLU A 212 26.68 -77.72 -7.05
CA GLU A 212 26.32 -79.08 -7.38
C GLU A 212 25.79 -79.90 -6.18
N GLY A 213 24.93 -80.87 -6.52
CA GLY A 213 24.56 -81.97 -5.69
C GLY A 213 23.35 -82.73 -6.25
#